data_28ac4dc9817ebffebc6e3ae97700ea9f
#
_entry.id   28ac4dc9817ebffebc6e3ae97700ea9f
#
_cell.length_a   1.000
_cell.length_b   1.000
_cell.length_c   1.000
_cell.angle_alpha   90.00
_cell.angle_beta   90.00
_cell.angle_gamma   90.00
#
_symmetry.space_group_name_H-M   'P 1'
#
loop_
_entity.id
_entity.type
_entity.pdbx_description
1 polymer ?
#
loop_
_entity_poly.entity_id
_entity_poly.type
_entity_poly.pdbx_seq_one_letter_code
_entity_poly.pdbx_strand_id
1 'polypeptide(L)'
;MSAIAARPVKRAWPLVAEQELRDLWLAGRGLPLIFAYSLLLSVITYLVATNTALNFLEQRESVNLTLQVAVAAGSLLVLLGAADAISGERERGTLESLLLSPASRLSLVVGKGIAALSIWVAAFLVAIPYISFLGRGVGVVGLAIGNGLLVGVLLALFLAGLGVLMSALSSSNRFSLSVALFVLLALFAPTQLPSGAQQSWVGDLLLRIDPISSGLHYLGKVIVDGHSAGQELSWLIGPAVAAALAVAGALAASRSLSLRGGPR
;
A
#
# COMPACT_ATOMS: atom_id res chain seq x y z
N MET A 1 0.85 32.94 -36.70
CA MET A 1 -0.04 32.41 -35.64
C MET A 1 0.83 32.08 -34.44
N SER A 2 0.83 32.97 -33.44
CA SER A 2 1.64 32.76 -32.21
C SER A 2 0.97 31.69 -31.38
N ALA A 3 1.64 30.56 -31.17
CA ALA A 3 1.20 29.51 -30.24
C ALA A 3 1.25 30.09 -28.82
N ILE A 4 0.09 30.38 -28.25
CA ILE A 4 -0.05 30.72 -26.84
C ILE A 4 0.35 29.47 -26.06
N ALA A 5 1.60 29.39 -25.63
CA ALA A 5 2.05 28.38 -24.72
C ALA A 5 1.28 28.54 -23.40
N ALA A 6 0.28 27.70 -23.19
CA ALA A 6 -0.51 27.70 -21.98
C ALA A 6 0.45 27.50 -20.79
N ARG A 7 0.52 28.48 -19.89
CA ARG A 7 1.35 28.37 -18.67
C ARG A 7 0.88 27.16 -17.85
N PRO A 8 1.78 26.27 -17.44
CA PRO A 8 1.39 25.12 -16.63
C PRO A 8 0.70 25.57 -15.35
N VAL A 9 -0.50 25.05 -15.10
CA VAL A 9 -1.25 25.34 -13.87
C VAL A 9 -0.53 24.64 -12.72
N LYS A 10 0.20 25.40 -11.91
CA LYS A 10 1.05 24.89 -10.81
C LYS A 10 0.28 24.08 -9.75
N ARG A 11 -1.05 24.12 -9.70
CA ARG A 11 -1.91 23.41 -8.75
C ARG A 11 -2.98 22.56 -9.44
N ALA A 12 -2.64 21.84 -10.50
CA ALA A 12 -3.58 20.96 -11.20
C ALA A 12 -3.75 19.58 -10.51
N TRP A 13 -2.97 19.27 -9.49
CA TRP A 13 -3.00 17.96 -8.82
C TRP A 13 -4.39 17.56 -8.25
N PRO A 14 -5.24 18.50 -7.71
CA PRO A 14 -6.54 18.08 -7.20
C PRO A 14 -7.49 17.66 -8.32
N LEU A 15 -7.43 18.33 -9.47
CA LEU A 15 -8.24 17.97 -10.65
C LEU A 15 -7.80 16.62 -11.22
N VAL A 16 -6.49 16.39 -11.26
CA VAL A 16 -5.94 15.08 -11.69
C VAL A 16 -6.37 13.99 -10.69
N ALA A 17 -6.23 14.23 -9.39
CA ALA A 17 -6.65 13.28 -8.37
C ALA A 17 -8.14 12.97 -8.44
N GLU A 18 -8.99 13.98 -8.64
CA GLU A 18 -10.43 13.78 -8.80
C GLU A 18 -10.75 12.91 -10.02
N GLN A 19 -10.11 13.18 -11.16
CA GLN A 19 -10.30 12.39 -12.37
C GLN A 19 -9.84 10.94 -12.16
N GLU A 20 -8.64 10.73 -11.62
CA GLU A 20 -8.12 9.39 -11.34
C GLU A 20 -8.99 8.60 -10.34
N LEU A 21 -9.52 9.28 -9.31
CA LEU A 21 -10.48 8.69 -8.38
C LEU A 21 -11.78 8.28 -9.07
N ARG A 22 -12.31 9.14 -9.94
CA ARG A 22 -13.52 8.81 -10.72
C ARG A 22 -13.27 7.63 -11.64
N ASP A 23 -12.13 7.60 -12.34
CA ASP A 23 -11.76 6.52 -13.25
C ASP A 23 -11.55 5.20 -12.50
N LEU A 24 -10.96 5.24 -11.29
CA LEU A 24 -10.78 4.07 -10.45
C LEU A 24 -12.12 3.52 -9.93
N TRP A 25 -12.96 4.39 -9.37
CA TRP A 25 -14.16 3.95 -8.64
C TRP A 25 -15.40 3.86 -9.51
N LEU A 26 -15.62 4.81 -10.44
CA LEU A 26 -16.83 4.87 -11.28
C LEU A 26 -16.67 4.10 -12.59
N ALA A 27 -15.45 4.03 -13.17
CA ALA A 27 -15.18 3.19 -14.34
C ALA A 27 -15.01 1.69 -14.00
N GLY A 28 -15.20 1.31 -12.72
CA GLY A 28 -15.42 -0.07 -12.29
C GLY A 28 -14.18 -0.89 -11.96
N ARG A 29 -12.98 -0.32 -11.89
CA ARG A 29 -11.77 -1.07 -11.53
C ARG A 29 -11.60 -1.28 -10.03
N GLY A 30 -11.95 -0.30 -9.21
CA GLY A 30 -11.80 -0.35 -7.75
C GLY A 30 -12.79 -1.30 -7.07
N LEU A 31 -14.04 -1.31 -7.51
CA LEU A 31 -15.10 -2.12 -6.90
C LEU A 31 -14.81 -3.64 -6.93
N PRO A 32 -14.41 -4.27 -8.05
CA PRO A 32 -14.04 -5.69 -8.06
C PRO A 32 -12.86 -6.03 -7.15
N LEU A 33 -11.87 -5.12 -7.04
CA LEU A 33 -10.72 -5.31 -6.16
C LEU A 33 -11.15 -5.34 -4.69
N ILE A 34 -11.99 -4.38 -4.27
CA ILE A 34 -12.49 -4.33 -2.89
C ILE A 34 -13.46 -5.48 -2.61
N PHE A 35 -14.24 -5.91 -3.59
CA PHE A 35 -15.09 -7.10 -3.45
C PHE A 35 -14.24 -8.37 -3.24
N ALA A 36 -13.21 -8.60 -4.06
CA ALA A 36 -12.29 -9.73 -3.89
C ALA A 36 -11.57 -9.68 -2.53
N TYR A 37 -11.14 -8.49 -2.10
CA TYR A 37 -10.55 -8.28 -0.79
C TYR A 37 -11.53 -8.61 0.35
N SER A 38 -12.78 -8.14 0.27
CA SER A 38 -13.83 -8.45 1.25
C SER A 38 -14.11 -9.96 1.32
N LEU A 39 -14.12 -10.64 0.17
CA LEU A 39 -14.29 -12.09 0.11
C LEU A 39 -13.12 -12.81 0.80
N LEU A 40 -11.87 -12.38 0.55
CA LEU A 40 -10.69 -12.91 1.24
C LEU A 40 -10.82 -12.75 2.75
N LEU A 41 -11.16 -11.56 3.24
CA LEU A 41 -11.34 -11.32 4.67
C LEU A 41 -12.50 -12.13 5.26
N SER A 42 -13.59 -12.34 4.51
CA SER A 42 -14.69 -13.19 4.94
C SER A 42 -14.24 -14.64 5.16
N VAL A 43 -13.46 -15.19 4.23
CA VAL A 43 -12.92 -16.55 4.34
C VAL A 43 -11.98 -16.65 5.55
N ILE A 44 -11.03 -15.73 5.69
CA ILE A 44 -10.09 -15.73 6.82
C ILE A 44 -10.83 -15.60 8.15
N THR A 45 -11.75 -14.65 8.25
CA THR A 45 -12.54 -14.44 9.47
C THR A 45 -13.39 -15.66 9.82
N TYR A 46 -13.98 -16.32 8.82
CA TYR A 46 -14.73 -17.57 9.03
C TYR A 46 -13.83 -18.68 9.55
N LEU A 47 -12.68 -18.91 8.93
CA LEU A 47 -11.73 -19.94 9.35
C LEU A 47 -11.22 -19.70 10.78
N VAL A 48 -10.94 -18.45 11.13
CA VAL A 48 -10.51 -18.08 12.47
C VAL A 48 -11.66 -18.22 13.48
N ALA A 49 -12.88 -17.78 13.15
CA ALA A 49 -14.02 -17.82 14.05
C ALA A 49 -14.55 -19.24 14.31
N THR A 50 -14.35 -20.17 13.38
CA THR A 50 -14.76 -21.59 13.53
C THR A 50 -13.76 -22.43 14.30
N ASN A 51 -12.60 -21.90 14.64
CA ASN A 51 -11.62 -22.60 15.46
C ASN A 51 -12.06 -22.55 16.94
N THR A 52 -12.76 -23.59 17.38
CA THR A 52 -13.44 -23.68 18.69
C THR A 52 -12.49 -23.87 19.88
N ALA A 53 -11.18 -24.01 19.65
CA ALA A 53 -10.18 -24.23 20.70
C ALA A 53 -9.58 -22.93 21.27
N LEU A 54 -10.09 -21.75 20.86
CA LEU A 54 -9.47 -20.46 21.15
C LEU A 54 -9.74 -19.99 22.59
N ASN A 55 -8.68 -19.94 23.40
CA ASN A 55 -8.62 -19.21 24.67
C ASN A 55 -8.56 -17.69 24.46
N PHE A 56 -8.68 -16.90 25.54
CA PHE A 56 -8.63 -15.43 25.48
C PHE A 56 -7.35 -14.86 24.82
N LEU A 57 -6.20 -15.48 25.04
CA LEU A 57 -4.93 -15.10 24.40
C LEU A 57 -4.96 -15.40 22.89
N GLU A 58 -5.53 -16.53 22.50
CA GLU A 58 -5.67 -16.94 21.10
C GLU A 58 -6.65 -16.04 20.35
N GLN A 59 -7.66 -15.44 21.03
CA GLN A 59 -8.52 -14.42 20.41
C GLN A 59 -7.75 -13.12 20.06
N ARG A 60 -6.80 -12.68 20.88
CA ARG A 60 -5.93 -11.55 20.54
C ARG A 60 -5.07 -11.87 19.31
N GLU A 61 -4.52 -13.08 19.27
CA GLU A 61 -3.75 -13.56 18.12
C GLU A 61 -4.61 -13.64 16.86
N SER A 62 -5.85 -14.08 16.97
CA SER A 62 -6.83 -14.11 15.87
C SER A 62 -7.15 -12.72 15.32
N VAL A 63 -7.32 -11.73 16.18
CA VAL A 63 -7.49 -10.32 15.79
C VAL A 63 -6.25 -9.81 15.07
N ASN A 64 -5.07 -10.07 15.63
CA ASN A 64 -3.79 -9.68 15.05
C ASN A 64 -3.55 -10.32 13.69
N LEU A 65 -3.79 -11.62 13.54
CA LEU A 65 -3.66 -12.34 12.28
C LEU A 65 -4.59 -11.76 11.20
N THR A 66 -5.86 -11.54 11.53
CA THR A 66 -6.81 -10.94 10.60
C THR A 66 -6.41 -9.53 10.21
N LEU A 67 -5.92 -8.73 11.17
CA LEU A 67 -5.40 -7.39 10.89
C LEU A 67 -4.15 -7.44 10.00
N GLN A 68 -3.21 -8.34 10.27
CA GLN A 68 -2.01 -8.52 9.43
C GLN A 68 -2.39 -8.91 8.00
N VAL A 69 -3.34 -9.83 7.81
CA VAL A 69 -3.85 -10.18 6.48
C VAL A 69 -4.52 -8.99 5.82
N ALA A 70 -5.33 -8.23 6.56
CA ALA A 70 -5.99 -7.04 6.06
C ALA A 70 -4.98 -5.98 5.59
N VAL A 71 -3.95 -5.71 6.38
CA VAL A 71 -2.87 -4.77 6.03
C VAL A 71 -2.07 -5.29 4.83
N ALA A 72 -1.69 -6.55 4.82
CA ALA A 72 -0.91 -7.17 3.75
C ALA A 72 -1.67 -7.15 2.41
N ALA A 73 -2.91 -7.65 2.40
CA ALA A 73 -3.72 -7.70 1.19
C ALA A 73 -4.11 -6.29 0.71
N GLY A 74 -4.48 -5.38 1.62
CA GLY A 74 -4.76 -3.99 1.27
C GLY A 74 -3.55 -3.29 0.65
N SER A 75 -2.36 -3.52 1.20
CA SER A 75 -1.10 -2.99 0.69
C SER A 75 -0.75 -3.56 -0.70
N LEU A 76 -1.02 -4.85 -0.95
CA LEU A 76 -0.89 -5.47 -2.27
C LEU A 76 -1.77 -4.75 -3.32
N LEU A 77 -3.04 -4.48 -2.98
CA LEU A 77 -3.94 -3.77 -3.89
C LEU A 77 -3.42 -2.37 -4.23
N VAL A 78 -2.88 -1.64 -3.24
CA VAL A 78 -2.26 -0.32 -3.45
C VAL A 78 -1.07 -0.43 -4.39
N LEU A 79 -0.18 -1.40 -4.17
CA LEU A 79 1.00 -1.60 -5.01
C LEU A 79 0.62 -1.90 -6.46
N LEU A 80 -0.35 -2.82 -6.68
CA LEU A 80 -0.82 -3.17 -8.02
C LEU A 80 -1.46 -1.97 -8.73
N GLY A 81 -2.31 -1.21 -8.04
CA GLY A 81 -2.91 0.01 -8.57
C GLY A 81 -1.86 1.07 -8.93
N ALA A 82 -0.87 1.26 -8.06
CA ALA A 82 0.22 2.20 -8.28
C ALA A 82 1.18 1.76 -9.40
N ALA A 83 1.46 0.45 -9.52
CA ALA A 83 2.32 -0.10 -10.56
C ALA A 83 1.68 -0.03 -11.96
N ASP A 84 0.34 -0.05 -12.07
CA ASP A 84 -0.39 0.16 -13.32
C ASP A 84 -0.52 1.65 -13.70
N ALA A 85 -0.39 2.55 -12.75
CA ALA A 85 -0.82 3.94 -12.85
C ALA A 85 -0.23 4.72 -14.05
N ILE A 86 1.04 4.54 -14.38
CA ILE A 86 1.74 5.23 -15.48
C ILE A 86 2.04 4.25 -16.62
N SER A 87 2.54 3.07 -16.31
CA SER A 87 2.87 2.05 -17.31
C SER A 87 1.64 1.54 -18.07
N GLY A 88 0.49 1.44 -17.38
CA GLY A 88 -0.79 1.13 -18.01
C GLY A 88 -1.26 2.20 -18.97
N GLU A 89 -1.12 3.48 -18.64
CA GLU A 89 -1.39 4.60 -19.55
C GLU A 89 -0.48 4.57 -20.77
N ARG A 90 0.79 4.24 -20.55
CA ARG A 90 1.77 4.09 -21.64
C ARG A 90 1.39 2.97 -22.61
N GLU A 91 0.94 1.83 -22.11
CA GLU A 91 0.54 0.68 -22.91
C GLU A 91 -0.75 0.95 -23.68
N ARG A 92 -1.69 1.70 -23.10
CA ARG A 92 -2.94 2.14 -23.74
C ARG A 92 -2.76 3.30 -24.72
N GLY A 93 -1.57 3.93 -24.79
CA GLY A 93 -1.29 5.09 -25.64
C GLY A 93 -1.89 6.41 -25.14
N THR A 94 -2.44 6.43 -23.93
CA THR A 94 -3.08 7.63 -23.34
C THR A 94 -2.09 8.54 -22.61
N LEU A 95 -0.88 8.05 -22.27
CA LEU A 95 0.14 8.83 -21.58
C LEU A 95 0.56 10.10 -22.34
N GLU A 96 0.62 10.03 -23.68
CA GLU A 96 1.02 11.18 -24.51
C GLU A 96 0.00 12.32 -24.39
N SER A 97 -1.30 12.01 -24.43
CA SER A 97 -2.36 13.00 -24.27
C SER A 97 -2.33 13.64 -22.87
N LEU A 98 -2.02 12.87 -21.83
CA LEU A 98 -1.85 13.36 -20.46
C LEU A 98 -0.64 14.31 -20.34
N LEU A 99 0.49 13.96 -20.98
CA LEU A 99 1.70 14.79 -20.94
C LEU A 99 1.57 16.08 -21.78
N LEU A 100 0.67 16.12 -22.76
CA LEU A 100 0.33 17.33 -23.54
C LEU A 100 -0.69 18.21 -22.82
N SER A 101 -1.33 17.72 -21.76
CA SER A 101 -2.25 18.54 -20.94
C SER A 101 -1.48 19.64 -20.20
N PRO A 102 -2.15 20.74 -19.79
CA PRO A 102 -1.51 21.80 -19.02
C PRO A 102 -1.12 21.40 -17.59
N ALA A 103 -1.38 20.14 -17.18
CA ALA A 103 -0.98 19.62 -15.88
C ALA A 103 0.53 19.38 -15.81
N SER A 104 1.15 19.72 -14.68
CA SER A 104 2.56 19.41 -14.47
C SER A 104 2.76 17.90 -14.27
N ARG A 105 3.92 17.37 -14.68
CA ARG A 105 4.29 15.97 -14.48
C ARG A 105 4.21 15.55 -12.99
N LEU A 106 4.58 16.47 -12.11
CA LEU A 106 4.45 16.28 -10.67
C LEU A 106 2.98 16.13 -10.26
N SER A 107 2.08 16.95 -10.81
CA SER A 107 0.63 16.85 -10.53
C SER A 107 0.05 15.50 -10.98
N LEU A 108 0.54 14.96 -12.11
CA LEU A 108 0.14 13.62 -12.58
C LEU A 108 0.58 12.53 -11.59
N VAL A 109 1.83 12.54 -11.16
CA VAL A 109 2.37 11.56 -10.19
C VAL A 109 1.64 11.64 -8.86
N VAL A 110 1.42 12.84 -8.34
CA VAL A 110 0.69 13.06 -7.08
C VAL A 110 -0.76 12.60 -7.21
N GLY A 111 -1.47 12.95 -8.28
CA GLY A 111 -2.85 12.53 -8.50
C GLY A 111 -3.00 11.02 -8.54
N LYS A 112 -2.12 10.33 -9.29
CA LYS A 112 -2.10 8.87 -9.38
C LYS A 112 -1.75 8.19 -8.05
N GLY A 113 -0.82 8.77 -7.29
CA GLY A 113 -0.50 8.31 -5.95
C GLY A 113 -1.68 8.42 -4.98
N ILE A 114 -2.44 9.52 -5.03
CA ILE A 114 -3.66 9.71 -4.22
C ILE A 114 -4.73 8.68 -4.62
N ALA A 115 -4.93 8.43 -5.90
CA ALA A 115 -5.87 7.41 -6.36
C ALA A 115 -5.48 6.01 -5.84
N ALA A 116 -4.21 5.64 -5.90
CA ALA A 116 -3.72 4.38 -5.33
C ALA A 116 -3.95 4.31 -3.82
N LEU A 117 -3.68 5.38 -3.07
CA LEU A 117 -3.92 5.45 -1.63
C LEU A 117 -5.41 5.35 -1.27
N SER A 118 -6.32 5.78 -2.14
CA SER A 118 -7.75 5.61 -1.91
C SER A 118 -8.18 4.15 -1.83
N ILE A 119 -7.47 3.24 -2.51
CA ILE A 119 -7.67 1.79 -2.42
C ILE A 119 -7.41 1.33 -0.98
N TRP A 120 -6.32 1.82 -0.36
CA TRP A 120 -6.03 1.53 1.05
C TRP A 120 -7.15 1.98 1.97
N VAL A 121 -7.62 3.22 1.80
CA VAL A 121 -8.70 3.77 2.65
C VAL A 121 -9.95 2.89 2.54
N ALA A 122 -10.35 2.52 1.33
CA ALA A 122 -11.51 1.66 1.12
C ALA A 122 -11.29 0.24 1.71
N ALA A 123 -10.11 -0.35 1.48
CA ALA A 123 -9.76 -1.66 2.04
C ALA A 123 -9.78 -1.65 3.57
N PHE A 124 -9.20 -0.62 4.19
CA PHE A 124 -9.18 -0.51 5.65
C PHE A 124 -10.58 -0.32 6.24
N LEU A 125 -11.43 0.51 5.61
CA LEU A 125 -12.83 0.67 6.02
C LEU A 125 -13.60 -0.67 5.96
N VAL A 126 -13.35 -1.48 4.93
CA VAL A 126 -13.94 -2.82 4.82
C VAL A 126 -13.38 -3.78 5.87
N ALA A 127 -12.13 -3.62 6.31
CA ALA A 127 -11.52 -4.48 7.34
C ALA A 127 -12.09 -4.23 8.75
N ILE A 128 -12.54 -3.02 9.06
CA ILE A 128 -13.05 -2.64 10.40
C ILE A 128 -14.14 -3.59 10.93
N PRO A 129 -15.21 -3.93 10.18
CA PRO A 129 -16.24 -4.86 10.65
C PRO A 129 -15.68 -6.24 11.01
N TYR A 130 -14.74 -6.78 10.24
CA TYR A 130 -14.14 -8.09 10.49
C TYR A 130 -13.30 -8.11 11.77
N ILE A 131 -12.45 -7.08 11.94
CA ILE A 131 -11.64 -6.89 13.16
C ILE A 131 -12.55 -6.71 14.38
N SER A 132 -13.63 -5.92 14.23
CA SER A 132 -14.59 -5.67 15.30
C SER A 132 -15.37 -6.92 15.68
N PHE A 133 -15.69 -7.78 14.70
CA PHE A 133 -16.39 -9.05 14.94
C PHE A 133 -15.55 -10.00 15.76
N LEU A 134 -14.28 -10.21 15.38
CA LEU A 134 -13.36 -11.13 16.09
C LEU A 134 -12.90 -10.60 17.44
N GLY A 135 -12.78 -9.29 17.58
CA GLY A 135 -12.34 -8.66 18.82
C GLY A 135 -13.42 -8.43 19.88
N ARG A 136 -14.66 -8.91 19.64
CA ARG A 136 -15.77 -8.81 20.61
C ARG A 136 -15.40 -9.56 21.90
N GLY A 137 -15.45 -8.85 23.01
CA GLY A 137 -15.17 -9.42 24.35
C GLY A 137 -13.69 -9.40 24.77
N VAL A 138 -12.75 -9.05 23.91
CA VAL A 138 -11.31 -9.06 24.22
C VAL A 138 -10.76 -7.65 24.55
N GLY A 139 -11.53 -6.59 24.26
CA GLY A 139 -11.15 -5.20 24.55
C GLY A 139 -9.99 -4.63 23.73
N VAL A 140 -9.55 -5.31 22.65
CA VAL A 140 -8.41 -4.89 21.82
C VAL A 140 -8.79 -4.23 20.50
N VAL A 141 -10.09 -4.11 20.18
CA VAL A 141 -10.58 -3.61 18.89
C VAL A 141 -10.07 -2.21 18.59
N GLY A 142 -10.22 -1.28 19.54
CA GLY A 142 -9.77 0.10 19.35
C GLY A 142 -8.26 0.20 19.16
N LEU A 143 -7.50 -0.62 19.90
CA LEU A 143 -6.05 -0.70 19.79
C LEU A 143 -5.64 -1.26 18.42
N ALA A 144 -6.31 -2.33 17.95
CA ALA A 144 -6.05 -2.96 16.67
C ALA A 144 -6.37 -2.02 15.50
N ILE A 145 -7.51 -1.32 15.53
CA ILE A 145 -7.89 -0.36 14.50
C ILE A 145 -6.90 0.82 14.47
N GLY A 146 -6.56 1.42 15.63
CA GLY A 146 -5.66 2.57 15.69
C GLY A 146 -4.25 2.25 15.19
N ASN A 147 -3.65 1.17 15.70
CA ASN A 147 -2.30 0.76 15.29
C ASN A 147 -2.29 0.16 13.88
N GLY A 148 -3.34 -0.56 13.50
CA GLY A 148 -3.50 -1.05 12.13
C GLY A 148 -3.61 0.08 11.10
N LEU A 149 -4.32 1.16 11.44
CA LEU A 149 -4.36 2.36 10.59
C LEU A 149 -2.97 2.99 10.46
N LEU A 150 -2.26 3.15 11.57
CA LEU A 150 -0.92 3.74 11.59
C LEU A 150 0.06 2.96 10.71
N VAL A 151 0.22 1.65 10.98
CA VAL A 151 1.11 0.78 10.21
C VAL A 151 0.66 0.71 8.76
N GLY A 152 -0.64 0.53 8.53
CA GLY A 152 -1.17 0.38 7.19
C GLY A 152 -1.03 1.64 6.34
N VAL A 153 -1.16 2.85 6.90
CA VAL A 153 -0.89 4.10 6.17
C VAL A 153 0.59 4.20 5.79
N LEU A 154 1.51 3.85 6.70
CA LEU A 154 2.95 3.85 6.38
C LEU A 154 3.28 2.87 5.25
N LEU A 155 2.75 1.65 5.31
CA LEU A 155 2.95 0.65 4.27
C LEU A 155 2.26 1.02 2.96
N ALA A 156 1.07 1.59 3.01
CA ALA A 156 0.36 2.07 1.82
C ALA A 156 1.13 3.21 1.13
N LEU A 157 1.67 4.18 1.89
CA LEU A 157 2.52 5.24 1.35
C LEU A 157 3.80 4.68 0.72
N PHE A 158 4.46 3.73 1.40
CA PHE A 158 5.63 3.04 0.89
C PHE A 158 5.33 2.34 -0.44
N LEU A 159 4.29 1.49 -0.47
CA LEU A 159 3.97 0.68 -1.64
C LEU A 159 3.34 1.50 -2.77
N ALA A 160 2.57 2.55 -2.48
CA ALA A 160 2.11 3.50 -3.48
C ALA A 160 3.29 4.23 -4.14
N GLY A 161 4.21 4.76 -3.34
CA GLY A 161 5.42 5.43 -3.84
C GLY A 161 6.29 4.49 -4.68
N LEU A 162 6.54 3.28 -4.18
CA LEU A 162 7.32 2.25 -4.87
C LEU A 162 6.64 1.83 -6.19
N GLY A 163 5.33 1.57 -6.18
CA GLY A 163 4.57 1.19 -7.37
C GLY A 163 4.58 2.29 -8.43
N VAL A 164 4.33 3.54 -8.05
CA VAL A 164 4.39 4.68 -8.99
C VAL A 164 5.80 4.85 -9.55
N LEU A 165 6.85 4.71 -8.71
CA LEU A 165 8.25 4.77 -9.14
C LEU A 165 8.54 3.69 -10.19
N MET A 166 8.19 2.43 -9.90
CA MET A 166 8.34 1.32 -10.84
C MET A 166 7.57 1.56 -12.13
N SER A 167 6.33 2.02 -12.03
CA SER A 167 5.47 2.34 -13.17
C SER A 167 6.06 3.43 -14.05
N ALA A 168 6.64 4.47 -13.47
CA ALA A 168 7.27 5.57 -14.20
C ALA A 168 8.53 5.11 -14.97
N LEU A 169 9.31 4.20 -14.38
CA LEU A 169 10.56 3.71 -14.96
C LEU A 169 10.37 2.54 -15.94
N SER A 170 9.24 1.86 -15.90
CA SER A 170 8.97 0.68 -16.73
C SER A 170 8.55 1.05 -18.14
N SER A 171 9.02 0.28 -19.13
CA SER A 171 8.64 0.43 -20.53
C SER A 171 7.29 -0.22 -20.86
N SER A 172 6.86 -1.23 -20.11
CA SER A 172 5.58 -1.92 -20.28
C SER A 172 4.88 -2.17 -18.95
N ASN A 173 3.56 -2.28 -18.98
CA ASN A 173 2.76 -2.55 -17.81
C ASN A 173 3.02 -3.94 -17.23
N ARG A 174 3.17 -4.94 -18.10
CA ARG A 174 3.48 -6.32 -17.70
C ARG A 174 4.77 -6.39 -16.90
N PHE A 175 5.82 -5.69 -17.35
CA PHE A 175 7.09 -5.64 -16.65
C PHE A 175 6.94 -4.93 -15.29
N SER A 176 6.25 -3.78 -15.25
CA SER A 176 5.98 -3.05 -14.00
C SER A 176 5.29 -3.91 -12.96
N LEU A 177 4.20 -4.57 -13.32
CA LEU A 177 3.43 -5.44 -12.43
C LEU A 177 4.24 -6.67 -11.97
N SER A 178 5.00 -7.30 -12.88
CA SER A 178 5.82 -8.47 -12.53
C SER A 178 6.92 -8.09 -11.53
N VAL A 179 7.62 -6.98 -11.75
CA VAL A 179 8.65 -6.49 -10.82
C VAL A 179 8.03 -6.08 -9.49
N ALA A 180 6.88 -5.39 -9.51
CA ALA A 180 6.17 -4.99 -8.30
C ALA A 180 5.79 -6.21 -7.45
N LEU A 181 5.24 -7.26 -8.09
CA LEU A 181 4.89 -8.51 -7.41
C LEU A 181 6.13 -9.22 -6.85
N PHE A 182 7.22 -9.31 -7.63
CA PHE A 182 8.46 -9.92 -7.19
C PHE A 182 9.05 -9.19 -5.96
N VAL A 183 9.08 -7.86 -6.00
CA VAL A 183 9.57 -7.05 -4.87
C VAL A 183 8.67 -7.22 -3.65
N LEU A 184 7.35 -7.28 -3.83
CA LEU A 184 6.44 -7.54 -2.71
C LEU A 184 6.71 -8.90 -2.08
N LEU A 185 6.87 -9.97 -2.88
CA LEU A 185 7.21 -11.30 -2.37
C LEU A 185 8.55 -11.30 -1.62
N ALA A 186 9.55 -10.58 -2.14
CA ALA A 186 10.84 -10.44 -1.48
C ALA A 186 10.71 -9.72 -0.12
N LEU A 187 9.87 -8.68 -0.03
CA LEU A 187 9.58 -7.96 1.21
C LEU A 187 8.77 -8.80 2.22
N PHE A 188 7.99 -9.77 1.76
CA PHE A 188 7.31 -10.71 2.67
C PHE A 188 8.20 -11.89 3.12
N ALA A 189 9.32 -12.13 2.44
CA ALA A 189 10.18 -13.28 2.76
C ALA A 189 10.70 -13.30 4.21
N PRO A 190 11.13 -12.17 4.82
CA PRO A 190 11.60 -12.17 6.20
C PRO A 190 10.52 -12.56 7.21
N THR A 191 9.23 -12.31 6.93
CA THR A 191 8.13 -12.70 7.82
C THR A 191 7.97 -14.22 7.90
N GLN A 192 8.46 -14.96 6.91
CA GLN A 192 8.35 -16.42 6.81
C GLN A 192 9.55 -17.15 7.40
N LEU A 193 10.53 -16.44 7.93
CA LEU A 193 11.70 -17.06 8.55
C LEU A 193 11.26 -17.88 9.79
N PRO A 194 11.82 -19.09 9.99
CA PRO A 194 11.60 -19.85 11.22
C PRO A 194 12.03 -19.05 12.46
N SER A 195 11.36 -19.25 13.58
CA SER A 195 11.60 -18.50 14.83
C SER A 195 13.07 -18.50 15.27
N GLY A 196 13.78 -19.61 15.10
CA GLY A 196 15.22 -19.68 15.38
C GLY A 196 16.08 -18.82 14.48
N ALA A 197 15.69 -18.64 13.21
CA ALA A 197 16.40 -17.75 12.29
C ALA A 197 16.07 -16.28 12.59
N GLN A 198 14.82 -15.97 12.98
CA GLN A 198 14.42 -14.62 13.39
C GLN A 198 15.17 -14.11 14.63
N GLN A 199 15.51 -15.02 15.56
CA GLN A 199 16.26 -14.70 16.78
C GLN A 199 17.78 -14.51 16.56
N SER A 200 18.28 -14.85 15.36
CA SER A 200 19.67 -14.55 15.00
C SER A 200 19.85 -13.05 14.76
N TRP A 201 21.10 -12.55 14.93
CA TRP A 201 21.39 -11.13 14.68
C TRP A 201 21.07 -10.69 13.23
N VAL A 202 21.23 -11.60 12.26
CA VAL A 202 20.86 -11.36 10.84
C VAL A 202 19.34 -11.29 10.71
N GLY A 203 18.63 -12.20 11.36
CA GLY A 203 17.17 -12.23 11.32
C GLY A 203 16.57 -10.96 11.95
N ASP A 204 17.03 -10.54 13.11
CA ASP A 204 16.58 -9.28 13.77
C ASP A 204 16.87 -8.06 12.88
N LEU A 205 18.04 -8.01 12.26
CA LEU A 205 18.42 -6.92 11.34
C LEU A 205 17.48 -6.89 10.11
N LEU A 206 17.20 -8.04 9.49
CA LEU A 206 16.29 -8.15 8.36
C LEU A 206 14.87 -7.73 8.73
N LEU A 207 14.36 -8.20 9.88
CA LEU A 207 13.04 -7.83 10.39
C LEU A 207 12.91 -6.33 10.67
N ARG A 208 14.00 -5.66 11.10
CA ARG A 208 13.98 -4.21 11.37
C ARG A 208 14.11 -3.35 10.13
N ILE A 209 14.89 -3.80 9.14
CA ILE A 209 15.11 -3.05 7.89
C ILE A 209 13.90 -3.20 6.96
N ASP A 210 13.32 -4.39 6.90
CA ASP A 210 12.17 -4.64 6.04
C ASP A 210 10.92 -3.94 6.58
N PRO A 211 10.31 -3.01 5.80
CA PRO A 211 9.19 -2.21 6.28
C PRO A 211 7.93 -3.05 6.57
N ILE A 212 7.71 -4.13 5.82
CA ILE A 212 6.53 -4.99 6.04
C ILE A 212 6.71 -5.79 7.31
N SER A 213 7.84 -6.51 7.44
CA SER A 213 8.12 -7.33 8.61
C SER A 213 8.15 -6.50 9.89
N SER A 214 8.79 -5.34 9.86
CA SER A 214 8.86 -4.42 11.00
C SER A 214 7.48 -3.92 11.42
N GLY A 215 6.66 -3.51 10.46
CA GLY A 215 5.28 -3.07 10.75
C GLY A 215 4.40 -4.19 11.31
N LEU A 216 4.48 -5.40 10.75
CA LEU A 216 3.71 -6.55 11.25
C LEU A 216 4.20 -7.01 12.63
N HIS A 217 5.51 -6.97 12.88
CA HIS A 217 6.09 -7.27 14.19
C HIS A 217 5.62 -6.29 15.26
N TYR A 218 5.58 -4.99 14.93
CA TYR A 218 5.01 -3.96 15.81
C TYR A 218 3.57 -4.29 16.21
N LEU A 219 2.72 -4.68 15.24
CA LEU A 219 1.32 -5.05 15.52
C LEU A 219 1.23 -6.23 16.48
N GLY A 220 2.07 -7.26 16.28
CA GLY A 220 2.14 -8.42 17.19
C GLY A 220 2.49 -8.01 18.62
N LYS A 221 3.54 -7.20 18.80
CA LYS A 221 3.98 -6.71 20.11
C LYS A 221 2.89 -5.91 20.85
N VAL A 222 2.18 -5.05 20.14
CA VAL A 222 1.17 -4.18 20.75
C VAL A 222 -0.14 -4.93 21.01
N ILE A 223 -0.60 -5.77 20.07
CA ILE A 223 -1.93 -6.41 20.15
C ILE A 223 -1.89 -7.71 20.93
N VAL A 224 -0.90 -8.57 20.68
CA VAL A 224 -0.78 -9.91 21.29
C VAL A 224 -0.05 -9.82 22.62
N ASP A 225 1.20 -9.30 22.61
CA ASP A 225 2.04 -9.24 23.80
C ASP A 225 1.58 -8.15 24.79
N GLY A 226 0.72 -7.22 24.37
CA GLY A 226 0.16 -6.18 25.22
C GLY A 226 1.17 -5.07 25.59
N HIS A 227 2.26 -4.93 24.83
CA HIS A 227 3.22 -3.85 25.03
C HIS A 227 2.58 -2.49 24.72
N SER A 228 3.04 -1.44 25.40
CA SER A 228 2.56 -0.10 25.05
C SER A 228 3.08 0.33 23.68
N ALA A 229 2.22 0.95 22.88
CA ALA A 229 2.58 1.42 21.56
C ALA A 229 3.83 2.32 21.56
N GLY A 230 4.02 3.12 22.64
CA GLY A 230 5.17 4.02 22.81
C GLY A 230 6.50 3.30 22.97
N GLN A 231 6.52 2.11 23.61
CA GLN A 231 7.75 1.34 23.81
C GLN A 231 8.26 0.71 22.52
N GLU A 232 7.35 0.39 21.58
CA GLU A 232 7.67 -0.33 20.36
C GLU A 232 7.83 0.60 19.12
N LEU A 233 7.81 1.93 19.31
CA LEU A 233 7.92 2.90 18.20
C LEU A 233 9.17 2.71 17.33
N SER A 234 10.22 2.12 17.87
CA SER A 234 11.45 1.81 17.11
C SER A 234 11.19 0.93 15.88
N TRP A 235 10.19 0.05 15.94
CA TRP A 235 9.79 -0.80 14.83
C TRP A 235 9.11 -0.05 13.68
N LEU A 236 8.61 1.16 13.93
CA LEU A 236 7.99 2.00 12.90
C LEU A 236 9.00 2.83 12.11
N ILE A 237 10.27 2.89 12.54
CA ILE A 237 11.32 3.64 11.83
C ILE A 237 11.53 3.07 10.42
N GLY A 238 11.63 1.73 10.28
CA GLY A 238 11.77 1.08 8.99
C GLY A 238 10.66 1.46 7.99
N PRO A 239 9.37 1.21 8.33
CA PRO A 239 8.25 1.62 7.51
C PRO A 239 8.20 3.12 7.20
N ALA A 240 8.51 3.99 8.16
CA ALA A 240 8.48 5.43 7.97
C ALA A 240 9.58 5.92 7.01
N VAL A 241 10.80 5.43 7.18
CA VAL A 241 11.92 5.75 6.27
C VAL A 241 11.66 5.20 4.88
N ALA A 242 11.19 3.97 4.76
CA ALA A 242 10.85 3.36 3.47
C ALA A 242 9.74 4.15 2.76
N ALA A 243 8.70 4.58 3.46
CA ALA A 243 7.63 5.42 2.92
C ALA A 243 8.18 6.76 2.42
N ALA A 244 9.01 7.43 3.22
CA ALA A 244 9.61 8.71 2.83
C ALA A 244 10.49 8.57 1.58
N LEU A 245 11.34 7.54 1.52
CA LEU A 245 12.23 7.29 0.38
C LEU A 245 11.43 6.92 -0.89
N ALA A 246 10.41 6.06 -0.77
CA ALA A 246 9.60 5.65 -1.91
C ALA A 246 8.79 6.82 -2.49
N VAL A 247 8.17 7.63 -1.62
CA VAL A 247 7.45 8.84 -2.06
C VAL A 247 8.41 9.85 -2.69
N ALA A 248 9.57 10.11 -2.09
CA ALA A 248 10.58 10.99 -2.67
C ALA A 248 11.06 10.48 -4.04
N GLY A 249 11.30 9.16 -4.16
CA GLY A 249 11.67 8.51 -5.41
C GLY A 249 10.61 8.66 -6.50
N ALA A 250 9.32 8.44 -6.15
CA ALA A 250 8.20 8.63 -7.07
C ALA A 250 8.10 10.09 -7.57
N LEU A 251 8.24 11.05 -6.64
CA LEU A 251 8.24 12.48 -6.99
C LEU A 251 9.45 12.84 -7.88
N ALA A 252 10.64 12.30 -7.61
CA ALA A 252 11.81 12.50 -8.43
C ALA A 252 11.64 11.89 -9.84
N ALA A 253 11.03 10.70 -9.94
CA ALA A 253 10.74 10.03 -11.20
C ALA A 253 9.75 10.79 -12.09
N SER A 254 8.98 11.73 -11.54
CA SER A 254 8.13 12.62 -12.35
C SER A 254 8.93 13.37 -13.44
N ARG A 255 10.23 13.64 -13.18
CA ARG A 255 11.12 14.33 -14.12
C ARG A 255 11.53 13.45 -15.31
N SER A 256 11.50 12.13 -15.16
CA SER A 256 11.86 11.16 -16.21
C SER A 256 10.72 10.89 -17.20
N LEU A 257 9.50 11.35 -16.90
CA LEU A 257 8.37 11.20 -17.81
C LEU A 257 8.62 12.03 -19.07
N SER A 258 8.74 11.37 -20.22
CA SER A 258 9.00 12.01 -21.52
C SER A 258 8.07 11.46 -22.59
N LEU A 259 7.78 12.27 -23.60
CA LEU A 259 7.11 11.83 -24.82
C LEU A 259 8.02 10.84 -25.56
N ARG A 260 7.47 9.76 -26.11
CA ARG A 260 8.19 8.87 -27.03
C ARG A 260 8.58 9.70 -28.28
N GLY A 261 9.88 9.95 -28.48
CA GLY A 261 10.40 10.65 -29.64
C GLY A 261 11.18 11.95 -29.37
N GLY A 262 11.27 12.41 -28.13
CA GLY A 262 12.21 13.48 -27.79
C GLY A 262 13.66 12.98 -27.77
N PRO A 263 14.65 13.75 -28.28
CA PRO A 263 16.06 13.37 -28.18
C PRO A 263 16.44 13.19 -26.70
N ARG A 264 17.18 12.13 -26.41
CA ARG A 264 17.80 11.87 -25.11
C ARG A 264 18.91 12.86 -24.85
#